data_be4cada26b90026886dbcdd01cac3bd4
#
_entry.id   be4cada26b90026886dbcdd01cac3bd4
#
_cell.length_a   1.000
_cell.length_b   1.000
_cell.length_c   1.000
_cell.angle_alpha   90.00
_cell.angle_beta   90.00
_cell.angle_gamma   90.00
#
_symmetry.space_group_name_H-M   'P 1'
#
loop_
_entity.id
_entity.type
_entity.pdbx_description
1 polymer ?
#
loop_
_entity_poly.entity_id
_entity_poly.type
_entity_poly.pdbx_seq_one_letter_code
_entity_poly.pdbx_strand_id
1 'polypeptide(L)'
;QALAAIYLIAIASVAQAADYTGPLFDAHLHYNEEAWNGTAGPHPPADVLVRMQASGVRAIVANSRPNAGSLALAALPQMREAGIAVVPFVRLSRNRADYTGWPRDESIYDMVLAELERGTAAGPYRGLGEFHLYDSADANGPVARKLMQLAELRRLVVLAHVDDVAIDLLMAHTASQGQSVRLIWAHTGIGGVPVARVDALLARYPG
;
A
#
# COMPACT_ATOMS: atom_id res chain seq x y z
N GLN A 1 -41.58 -56.05 -1.06
CA GLN A 1 -40.25 -55.55 -0.65
C GLN A 1 -40.17 -54.06 -0.98
N ALA A 2 -40.24 -53.21 0.06
CA ALA A 2 -40.13 -51.74 -0.05
C ALA A 2 -38.68 -51.34 0.23
N LEU A 3 -38.02 -50.73 -0.74
CA LEU A 3 -36.71 -50.08 -0.56
C LEU A 3 -36.92 -48.69 0.08
N ALA A 4 -36.43 -48.52 1.31
CA ALA A 4 -36.35 -47.23 1.95
C ALA A 4 -35.07 -46.52 1.47
N ALA A 5 -35.22 -45.39 0.76
CA ALA A 5 -34.13 -44.51 0.40
C ALA A 5 -33.80 -43.59 1.58
N ILE A 6 -32.61 -43.76 2.15
CA ILE A 6 -32.08 -42.88 3.19
C ILE A 6 -31.44 -41.67 2.51
N TYR A 7 -32.08 -40.49 2.62
CA TYR A 7 -31.47 -39.23 2.22
C TYR A 7 -30.53 -38.74 3.32
N LEU A 8 -29.22 -38.79 3.08
CA LEU A 8 -28.23 -38.11 3.89
C LEU A 8 -28.26 -36.61 3.53
N ILE A 9 -28.84 -35.80 4.40
CA ILE A 9 -28.73 -34.34 4.32
C ILE A 9 -27.37 -33.97 4.91
N ALA A 10 -26.41 -33.64 4.05
CA ALA A 10 -25.16 -33.04 4.46
C ALA A 10 -25.45 -31.59 4.93
N ILE A 11 -25.45 -31.34 6.23
CA ILE A 11 -25.47 -30.01 6.82
C ILE A 11 -24.08 -29.41 6.59
N ALA A 12 -23.96 -28.59 5.57
CA ALA A 12 -22.78 -27.74 5.41
C ALA A 12 -22.80 -26.74 6.57
N SER A 13 -21.91 -26.93 7.55
CA SER A 13 -21.63 -25.95 8.57
C SER A 13 -21.04 -24.72 7.89
N VAL A 14 -21.82 -23.65 7.76
CA VAL A 14 -21.27 -22.34 7.38
C VAL A 14 -20.44 -21.90 8.59
N ALA A 15 -19.13 -21.99 8.45
CA ALA A 15 -18.22 -21.39 9.42
C ALA A 15 -18.45 -19.86 9.38
N GLN A 16 -19.21 -19.34 10.35
CA GLN A 16 -19.24 -17.89 10.59
C GLN A 16 -17.86 -17.51 11.11
N ALA A 17 -17.15 -16.69 10.34
CA ALA A 17 -15.96 -16.05 10.83
C ALA A 17 -16.38 -15.18 12.03
N ALA A 18 -15.73 -15.36 13.17
CA ALA A 18 -15.93 -14.48 14.31
C ALA A 18 -15.51 -13.06 13.91
N ASP A 19 -16.33 -12.07 14.26
CA ASP A 19 -15.98 -10.69 14.02
C ASP A 19 -14.66 -10.34 14.71
N TYR A 20 -13.71 -9.81 13.96
CA TYR A 20 -12.45 -9.35 14.52
C TYR A 20 -12.68 -8.06 15.31
N THR A 21 -12.39 -8.09 16.60
CA THR A 21 -12.59 -6.97 17.54
C THR A 21 -11.29 -6.25 17.92
N GLY A 22 -10.15 -6.71 17.40
CA GLY A 22 -8.85 -6.10 17.64
C GLY A 22 -8.59 -4.81 16.86
N PRO A 23 -7.46 -4.15 17.10
CA PRO A 23 -7.07 -2.97 16.35
C PRO A 23 -6.76 -3.30 14.89
N LEU A 24 -7.20 -2.45 13.96
CA LEU A 24 -6.91 -2.58 12.54
C LEU A 24 -5.78 -1.63 12.13
N PHE A 25 -4.89 -2.16 11.28
CA PHE A 25 -3.91 -1.37 10.55
C PHE A 25 -4.28 -1.38 9.06
N ASP A 26 -4.70 -0.24 8.54
CA ASP A 26 -4.93 -0.07 7.10
C ASP A 26 -3.59 0.24 6.40
N ALA A 27 -3.04 -0.75 5.73
CA ALA A 27 -1.75 -0.63 5.05
C ALA A 27 -1.83 0.05 3.68
N HIS A 28 -3.01 0.52 3.24
CA HIS A 28 -3.20 1.04 1.90
C HIS A 28 -4.33 2.07 1.80
N LEU A 29 -4.15 3.24 2.40
CA LEU A 29 -5.14 4.32 2.34
C LEU A 29 -4.76 5.39 1.32
N HIS A 30 -5.70 5.71 0.41
CA HIS A 30 -5.65 6.88 -0.46
C HIS A 30 -6.49 8.02 0.12
N TYR A 31 -5.87 9.17 0.36
CA TYR A 31 -6.56 10.40 0.69
C TYR A 31 -6.21 11.47 -0.34
N ASN A 32 -6.76 11.30 -1.53
CA ASN A 32 -6.47 12.13 -2.68
C ASN A 32 -7.21 13.46 -2.64
N GLU A 33 -6.84 14.39 -3.51
CA GLU A 33 -7.46 15.70 -3.67
C GLU A 33 -8.99 15.59 -3.91
N GLU A 34 -9.42 14.54 -4.60
CA GLU A 34 -10.85 14.28 -4.85
C GLU A 34 -11.62 14.02 -3.55
N ALA A 35 -10.98 13.50 -2.52
CA ALA A 35 -11.60 13.30 -1.20
C ALA A 35 -11.70 14.62 -0.42
N TRP A 36 -10.66 15.45 -0.48
CA TRP A 36 -10.60 16.73 0.19
C TRP A 36 -9.44 17.59 -0.31
N ASN A 37 -9.72 18.75 -0.87
CA ASN A 37 -8.71 19.68 -1.40
C ASN A 37 -8.42 20.86 -0.47
N GLY A 38 -8.89 20.80 0.77
CA GLY A 38 -8.76 21.88 1.76
C GLY A 38 -10.00 22.76 1.91
N THR A 39 -10.90 22.76 0.93
CA THR A 39 -12.13 23.59 0.92
C THR A 39 -13.38 22.83 0.53
N ALA A 40 -13.26 21.80 -0.28
CA ALA A 40 -14.38 21.02 -0.79
C ALA A 40 -13.97 19.53 -0.90
N GLY A 41 -14.97 18.68 -0.94
CA GLY A 41 -14.78 17.24 -1.10
C GLY A 41 -15.77 16.45 -0.24
N PRO A 42 -16.04 15.17 -0.62
CA PRO A 42 -17.04 14.35 0.07
C PRO A 42 -16.58 13.86 1.44
N HIS A 43 -15.27 13.88 1.73
CA HIS A 43 -14.68 13.30 2.95
C HIS A 43 -13.70 14.26 3.63
N PRO A 44 -14.19 15.29 4.35
CA PRO A 44 -13.32 16.16 5.13
C PRO A 44 -12.58 15.36 6.22
N PRO A 45 -11.41 15.83 6.70
CA PRO A 45 -10.58 15.10 7.66
C PRO A 45 -11.33 14.64 8.92
N ALA A 46 -12.27 15.44 9.42
CA ALA A 46 -13.08 15.09 10.58
C ALA A 46 -14.01 13.89 10.32
N ASP A 47 -14.60 13.80 9.12
CA ASP A 47 -15.43 12.65 8.71
C ASP A 47 -14.60 11.38 8.57
N VAL A 48 -13.41 11.49 7.96
CA VAL A 48 -12.45 10.37 7.85
C VAL A 48 -12.07 9.84 9.23
N LEU A 49 -11.77 10.74 10.17
CA LEU A 49 -11.45 10.37 11.55
C LEU A 49 -12.57 9.59 12.23
N VAL A 50 -13.81 10.08 12.13
CA VAL A 50 -14.99 9.41 12.70
C VAL A 50 -15.15 7.99 12.12
N ARG A 51 -14.98 7.83 10.81
CA ARG A 51 -15.07 6.53 10.14
C ARG A 51 -13.98 5.57 10.61
N MET A 52 -12.73 6.04 10.73
CA MET A 52 -11.62 5.24 11.24
C MET A 52 -11.86 4.76 12.68
N GLN A 53 -12.33 5.66 13.55
CA GLN A 53 -12.66 5.31 14.92
C GLN A 53 -13.78 4.26 14.99
N ALA A 54 -14.84 4.45 14.22
CA ALA A 54 -15.98 3.53 14.15
C ALA A 54 -15.58 2.14 13.62
N SER A 55 -14.58 2.08 12.73
CA SER A 55 -14.07 0.84 12.15
C SER A 55 -12.96 0.17 12.98
N GLY A 56 -12.55 0.74 14.10
CA GLY A 56 -11.47 0.19 14.92
C GLY A 56 -10.06 0.39 14.35
N VAL A 57 -9.89 1.24 13.33
CA VAL A 57 -8.59 1.57 12.74
C VAL A 57 -7.74 2.32 13.77
N ARG A 58 -6.48 1.87 13.94
CA ARG A 58 -5.49 2.48 14.85
C ARG A 58 -4.23 2.96 14.16
N ALA A 59 -4.00 2.51 12.93
CA ALA A 59 -2.88 2.99 12.13
C ALA A 59 -3.24 2.91 10.64
N ILE A 60 -2.66 3.82 9.86
CA ILE A 60 -2.83 3.85 8.40
C ILE A 60 -1.50 4.13 7.71
N VAL A 61 -1.27 3.49 6.57
CA VAL A 61 -0.30 3.96 5.58
C VAL A 61 -1.04 4.92 4.65
N ALA A 62 -0.66 6.19 4.69
CA ALA A 62 -1.26 7.23 3.87
C ALA A 62 -0.38 7.52 2.65
N ASN A 63 -0.95 7.33 1.46
CA ASN A 63 -0.32 7.67 0.20
C ASN A 63 -1.31 8.44 -0.69
N SER A 64 -1.09 9.72 -0.86
CA SER A 64 -2.04 10.64 -1.49
C SER A 64 -1.49 11.25 -2.76
N ARG A 65 -2.37 11.64 -3.65
CA ARG A 65 -2.08 12.47 -4.81
C ARG A 65 -2.88 13.78 -4.71
N PRO A 66 -2.21 14.92 -4.55
CA PRO A 66 -0.76 15.09 -4.31
C PRO A 66 -0.30 14.59 -2.92
N ASN A 67 1.01 14.45 -2.74
CA ASN A 67 1.63 14.04 -1.47
C ASN A 67 1.21 14.91 -0.27
N ALA A 68 0.84 16.16 -0.51
CA ALA A 68 0.32 17.07 0.50
C ALA A 68 -0.89 16.50 1.27
N GLY A 69 -1.71 15.65 0.66
CA GLY A 69 -2.84 15.00 1.34
C GLY A 69 -2.39 14.07 2.47
N SER A 70 -1.35 13.26 2.25
CA SER A 70 -0.77 12.40 3.29
C SER A 70 -0.19 13.23 4.43
N LEU A 71 0.47 14.35 4.10
CA LEU A 71 1.04 15.25 5.08
C LEU A 71 -0.04 15.96 5.90
N ALA A 72 -1.12 16.38 5.25
CA ALA A 72 -2.27 17.01 5.93
C ALA A 72 -2.88 16.07 6.96
N LEU A 73 -3.11 14.79 6.61
CA LEU A 73 -3.60 13.78 7.56
C LEU A 73 -2.60 13.56 8.71
N ALA A 74 -1.32 13.43 8.40
CA ALA A 74 -0.29 13.20 9.41
C ALA A 74 -0.12 14.39 10.38
N ALA A 75 -0.42 15.60 9.92
CA ALA A 75 -0.32 16.83 10.71
C ALA A 75 -1.55 17.09 11.59
N LEU A 76 -2.67 16.38 11.40
CA LEU A 76 -3.90 16.61 12.18
C LEU A 76 -3.71 16.21 13.66
N PRO A 77 -3.82 17.16 14.61
CA PRO A 77 -3.74 16.86 16.03
C PRO A 77 -4.77 15.82 16.46
N GLN A 78 -5.97 15.88 15.89
CA GLN A 78 -7.09 15.01 16.19
C GLN A 78 -6.80 13.53 15.89
N MET A 79 -5.98 13.21 14.86
CA MET A 79 -5.55 11.83 14.59
C MET A 79 -4.75 11.28 15.77
N ARG A 80 -3.80 12.06 16.27
CA ARG A 80 -2.97 11.68 17.42
C ARG A 80 -3.79 11.58 18.70
N GLU A 81 -4.69 12.53 18.95
CA GLU A 81 -5.59 12.53 20.12
C GLU A 81 -6.53 11.32 20.11
N ALA A 82 -6.95 10.89 18.93
CA ALA A 82 -7.74 9.67 18.74
C ALA A 82 -6.94 8.37 18.81
N GLY A 83 -5.62 8.45 18.99
CA GLY A 83 -4.72 7.29 19.01
C GLY A 83 -4.55 6.62 17.66
N ILE A 84 -4.73 7.37 16.55
CA ILE A 84 -4.53 6.87 15.19
C ILE A 84 -3.16 7.31 14.68
N ALA A 85 -2.28 6.35 14.41
CA ALA A 85 -0.98 6.60 13.80
C ALA A 85 -1.11 6.76 12.29
N VAL A 86 -0.59 7.87 11.75
CA VAL A 86 -0.52 8.10 10.30
C VAL A 86 0.92 7.92 9.86
N VAL A 87 1.15 6.95 8.96
CA VAL A 87 2.46 6.63 8.39
C VAL A 87 2.51 7.14 6.96
N PRO A 88 3.12 8.30 6.68
CA PRO A 88 3.11 8.89 5.36
C PRO A 88 4.09 8.18 4.41
N PHE A 89 3.62 7.87 3.21
CA PHE A 89 4.41 7.37 2.09
C PHE A 89 4.45 8.39 0.97
N VAL A 90 5.56 8.45 0.25
CA VAL A 90 5.70 9.28 -0.95
C VAL A 90 5.08 8.55 -2.13
N ARG A 91 4.01 9.09 -2.68
CA ARG A 91 3.40 8.57 -3.91
C ARG A 91 4.18 9.05 -5.14
N LEU A 92 4.36 8.16 -6.12
CA LEU A 92 5.14 8.44 -7.32
C LEU A 92 4.35 9.16 -8.43
N SER A 93 3.04 9.38 -8.24
CA SER A 93 2.18 10.01 -9.25
C SER A 93 1.82 11.44 -8.86
N ARG A 94 2.26 12.42 -9.65
CA ARG A 94 1.84 13.82 -9.57
C ARG A 94 0.52 14.04 -10.31
N ASN A 95 0.32 13.25 -11.38
CA ASN A 95 -0.85 13.31 -12.25
C ASN A 95 -1.09 11.95 -12.91
N ARG A 96 -2.11 11.85 -13.77
CA ARG A 96 -2.50 10.58 -14.38
C ARG A 96 -1.47 9.99 -15.34
N ALA A 97 -0.65 10.82 -16.00
CA ALA A 97 0.39 10.34 -16.92
C ALA A 97 1.50 9.59 -16.19
N ASP A 98 1.78 9.97 -14.93
CA ASP A 98 2.81 9.31 -14.13
C ASP A 98 2.48 7.85 -13.82
N TYR A 99 1.22 7.40 -13.91
CA TYR A 99 0.85 6.00 -13.65
C TYR A 99 1.57 4.99 -14.55
N THR A 100 1.91 5.38 -15.77
CA THR A 100 2.64 4.53 -16.72
C THR A 100 4.02 5.06 -17.05
N GLY A 101 4.26 6.35 -16.86
CA GLY A 101 5.51 7.02 -17.27
C GLY A 101 6.62 6.99 -16.23
N TRP A 102 6.27 6.88 -14.94
CA TRP A 102 7.22 7.04 -13.83
C TRP A 102 8.48 6.15 -13.90
N PRO A 103 8.46 4.90 -14.45
CA PRO A 103 9.65 4.06 -14.43
C PRO A 103 10.82 4.60 -15.27
N ARG A 104 10.52 5.56 -16.18
CA ARG A 104 11.49 6.17 -17.11
C ARG A 104 11.62 7.69 -16.95
N ASP A 105 10.87 8.31 -16.07
CA ASP A 105 10.86 9.78 -15.85
C ASP A 105 11.73 10.13 -14.64
N GLU A 106 12.96 10.60 -14.91
CA GLU A 106 13.91 10.99 -13.86
C GLU A 106 13.36 12.08 -12.94
N SER A 107 12.46 12.94 -13.41
CA SER A 107 11.85 13.98 -12.57
C SER A 107 10.96 13.39 -11.45
N ILE A 108 10.52 12.13 -11.57
CA ILE A 108 9.87 11.41 -10.48
C ILE A 108 10.88 11.06 -9.39
N TYR A 109 12.08 10.61 -9.76
CA TYR A 109 13.12 10.33 -8.77
C TYR A 109 13.52 11.59 -8.01
N ASP A 110 13.71 12.71 -8.72
CA ASP A 110 14.04 14.00 -8.11
C ASP A 110 12.92 14.47 -7.16
N MET A 111 11.67 14.33 -7.56
CA MET A 111 10.51 14.63 -6.72
C MET A 111 10.49 13.77 -5.45
N VAL A 112 10.78 12.47 -5.55
CA VAL A 112 10.84 11.59 -4.38
C VAL A 112 11.94 12.02 -3.42
N LEU A 113 13.13 12.36 -3.91
CA LEU A 113 14.22 12.86 -3.07
C LEU A 113 13.81 14.14 -2.34
N ALA A 114 13.22 15.09 -3.05
CA ALA A 114 12.77 16.35 -2.47
C ALA A 114 11.68 16.13 -1.38
N GLU A 115 10.73 15.23 -1.62
CA GLU A 115 9.71 14.88 -0.63
C GLU A 115 10.31 14.24 0.62
N LEU A 116 11.24 13.29 0.45
CA LEU A 116 11.92 12.63 1.58
C LEU A 116 12.72 13.64 2.44
N GLU A 117 13.31 14.66 1.82
CA GLU A 117 14.04 15.72 2.52
C GLU A 117 13.11 16.72 3.22
N ARG A 118 11.96 16.99 2.61
CA ARG A 118 10.95 17.88 3.19
C ARG A 118 10.44 17.35 4.54
N GLY A 119 10.30 16.04 4.65
CA GLY A 119 9.74 15.41 5.83
C GLY A 119 8.28 15.82 6.09
N THR A 120 7.81 15.58 7.30
CA THR A 120 6.44 15.93 7.71
C THR A 120 6.43 16.47 9.14
N ALA A 121 5.36 17.17 9.53
CA ALA A 121 5.14 17.61 10.90
C ALA A 121 5.01 16.42 11.89
N ALA A 122 4.62 15.23 11.40
CA ALA A 122 4.54 14.00 12.17
C ALA A 122 5.83 13.16 12.13
N GLY A 123 6.87 13.66 11.46
CA GLY A 123 8.16 12.98 11.26
C GLY A 123 8.45 12.64 9.80
N PRO A 124 9.50 11.87 9.52
CA PRO A 124 9.90 11.54 8.16
C PRO A 124 8.90 10.62 7.46
N TYR A 125 8.88 10.67 6.12
CA TYR A 125 8.27 9.62 5.33
C TYR A 125 8.89 8.25 5.66
N ARG A 126 8.06 7.21 5.64
CA ARG A 126 8.45 5.85 6.00
C ARG A 126 8.45 4.88 4.83
N GLY A 127 7.98 5.33 3.66
CA GLY A 127 7.90 4.47 2.49
C GLY A 127 7.68 5.21 1.19
N LEU A 128 7.70 4.44 0.11
CA LEU A 128 7.47 4.84 -1.27
C LEU A 128 6.24 4.11 -1.83
N GLY A 129 5.45 4.79 -2.62
CA GLY A 129 4.25 4.22 -3.24
C GLY A 129 2.96 4.77 -2.61
N GLU A 130 1.82 4.37 -3.07
CA GLU A 130 1.63 3.30 -4.05
C GLU A 130 2.12 3.73 -5.43
N PHE A 131 2.75 2.81 -6.14
CA PHE A 131 2.98 2.94 -7.56
C PHE A 131 2.44 1.70 -8.31
N HIS A 132 2.17 1.88 -9.61
CA HIS A 132 1.66 0.84 -10.48
C HIS A 132 2.73 0.45 -11.52
N LEU A 133 2.81 -0.85 -11.83
CA LEU A 133 3.44 -1.35 -13.03
C LEU A 133 2.41 -2.21 -13.76
N TYR A 134 1.97 -1.73 -14.92
CA TYR A 134 1.00 -2.45 -15.77
C TYR A 134 1.68 -3.45 -16.72
N ASP A 135 2.99 -3.27 -16.93
CA ASP A 135 3.87 -4.23 -17.59
C ASP A 135 5.01 -4.54 -16.61
N SER A 136 5.21 -5.83 -16.32
CA SER A 136 6.28 -6.28 -15.43
C SER A 136 7.66 -5.82 -15.90
N ALA A 137 7.89 -5.70 -17.21
CA ALA A 137 9.16 -5.24 -17.78
C ALA A 137 9.54 -3.83 -17.33
N ASP A 138 8.57 -2.99 -16.98
CA ASP A 138 8.78 -1.64 -16.48
C ASP A 138 9.49 -1.61 -15.12
N ALA A 139 9.47 -2.71 -14.36
CA ALA A 139 10.30 -2.89 -13.17
C ALA A 139 11.81 -2.73 -13.46
N ASN A 140 12.22 -2.95 -14.72
CA ASN A 140 13.58 -2.73 -15.18
C ASN A 140 13.87 -1.29 -15.63
N GLY A 141 12.91 -0.40 -15.52
CA GLY A 141 13.10 1.02 -15.83
C GLY A 141 14.19 1.68 -14.96
N PRO A 142 14.88 2.69 -15.48
CA PRO A 142 16.00 3.31 -14.74
C PRO A 142 15.55 3.91 -13.40
N VAL A 143 14.38 4.52 -13.35
CA VAL A 143 13.84 5.11 -12.12
C VAL A 143 13.38 4.04 -11.14
N ALA A 144 12.75 2.96 -11.60
CA ALA A 144 12.35 1.84 -10.76
C ALA A 144 13.57 1.22 -10.05
N ARG A 145 14.67 1.01 -10.77
CA ARG A 145 15.94 0.51 -10.19
C ARG A 145 16.49 1.43 -9.11
N LYS A 146 16.57 2.74 -9.40
CA LYS A 146 17.03 3.74 -8.43
C LYS A 146 16.18 3.78 -7.17
N LEU A 147 14.86 3.72 -7.32
CA LEU A 147 13.92 3.75 -6.20
C LEU A 147 14.03 2.50 -5.32
N MET A 148 14.23 1.31 -5.90
CA MET A 148 14.43 0.10 -5.10
C MET A 148 15.75 0.13 -4.32
N GLN A 149 16.83 0.62 -4.93
CA GLN A 149 18.10 0.84 -4.25
C GLN A 149 18.00 1.88 -3.13
N LEU A 150 17.27 2.98 -3.39
CA LEU A 150 17.01 4.02 -2.39
C LEU A 150 16.17 3.48 -1.22
N ALA A 151 15.14 2.69 -1.51
CA ALA A 151 14.29 2.08 -0.49
C ALA A 151 15.10 1.19 0.45
N GLU A 152 15.96 0.33 -0.09
CA GLU A 152 16.84 -0.51 0.71
C GLU A 152 17.82 0.34 1.54
N LEU A 153 18.53 1.27 0.90
CA LEU A 153 19.54 2.12 1.54
C LEU A 153 18.94 2.93 2.72
N ARG A 154 17.76 3.51 2.52
CA ARG A 154 17.08 4.34 3.53
C ARG A 154 16.09 3.56 4.40
N ARG A 155 16.00 2.23 4.24
CA ARG A 155 15.06 1.35 4.97
C ARG A 155 13.60 1.78 4.85
N LEU A 156 13.22 2.24 3.66
CA LEU A 156 11.84 2.61 3.36
C LEU A 156 11.04 1.37 3.00
N VAL A 157 9.77 1.36 3.39
CA VAL A 157 8.83 0.35 2.95
C VAL A 157 8.36 0.68 1.52
N VAL A 158 8.20 -0.32 0.68
CA VAL A 158 7.69 -0.14 -0.69
C VAL A 158 6.25 -0.62 -0.75
N LEU A 159 5.33 0.20 -1.24
CA LEU A 159 3.94 -0.18 -1.51
C LEU A 159 3.76 -0.24 -3.03
N ALA A 160 3.58 -1.46 -3.56
CA ALA A 160 3.58 -1.71 -4.99
C ALA A 160 2.29 -2.41 -5.47
N HIS A 161 1.64 -1.83 -6.47
CA HIS A 161 0.51 -2.39 -7.18
C HIS A 161 1.00 -2.99 -8.50
N VAL A 162 1.43 -4.23 -8.45
CA VAL A 162 2.17 -4.91 -9.51
C VAL A 162 1.79 -6.39 -9.56
N ASP A 163 2.13 -7.08 -10.66
CA ASP A 163 2.03 -8.53 -10.73
C ASP A 163 3.19 -9.26 -10.00
N ASP A 164 3.12 -10.56 -9.96
CA ASP A 164 4.09 -11.41 -9.27
C ASP A 164 5.48 -11.43 -9.94
N VAL A 165 5.53 -11.26 -11.26
CA VAL A 165 6.80 -11.18 -12.02
C VAL A 165 7.53 -9.89 -11.69
N ALA A 166 6.80 -8.78 -11.61
CA ALA A 166 7.38 -7.49 -11.26
C ALA A 166 7.95 -7.49 -9.83
N ILE A 167 7.39 -8.24 -8.88
CA ILE A 167 7.97 -8.40 -7.54
C ILE A 167 9.39 -8.95 -7.64
N ASP A 168 9.60 -10.07 -8.34
CA ASP A 168 10.94 -10.66 -8.50
C ASP A 168 11.93 -9.68 -9.17
N LEU A 169 11.47 -8.95 -10.20
CA LEU A 169 12.29 -7.97 -10.90
C LEU A 169 12.68 -6.79 -10.01
N LEU A 170 11.72 -6.23 -9.27
CA LEU A 170 11.98 -5.13 -8.33
C LEU A 170 12.98 -5.54 -7.25
N MET A 171 12.78 -6.71 -6.63
CA MET A 171 13.67 -7.22 -5.58
C MET A 171 15.08 -7.49 -6.09
N ALA A 172 15.23 -7.95 -7.34
CA ALA A 172 16.54 -8.16 -7.96
C ALA A 172 17.38 -6.88 -8.13
N HIS A 173 16.77 -5.69 -8.05
CA HIS A 173 17.48 -4.41 -8.16
C HIS A 173 18.07 -3.92 -6.84
N THR A 174 17.87 -4.63 -5.74
CA THR A 174 18.41 -4.29 -4.42
C THR A 174 19.71 -5.04 -4.16
N ALA A 175 20.60 -4.48 -3.33
CA ALA A 175 21.88 -5.11 -3.01
C ALA A 175 21.71 -6.45 -2.28
N SER A 176 20.68 -6.56 -1.44
CA SER A 176 20.35 -7.80 -0.72
C SER A 176 19.55 -8.80 -1.53
N GLN A 177 19.24 -8.53 -2.81
CA GLN A 177 18.33 -9.33 -3.62
C GLN A 177 16.96 -9.51 -2.94
N GLY A 178 16.42 -8.42 -2.36
CA GLY A 178 15.14 -8.38 -1.69
C GLY A 178 15.13 -8.85 -0.23
N GLN A 179 16.25 -9.36 0.30
CA GLN A 179 16.27 -9.91 1.67
C GLN A 179 16.12 -8.85 2.77
N SER A 180 16.43 -7.59 2.48
CA SER A 180 16.39 -6.48 3.43
C SER A 180 15.32 -5.45 3.12
N VAL A 181 14.55 -5.61 2.04
CA VAL A 181 13.50 -4.69 1.63
C VAL A 181 12.15 -5.17 2.17
N ARG A 182 11.41 -4.26 2.79
CA ARG A 182 10.02 -4.48 3.17
C ARG A 182 9.10 -4.02 2.06
N LEU A 183 8.26 -4.93 1.57
CA LEU A 183 7.33 -4.64 0.49
C LEU A 183 5.90 -5.01 0.89
N ILE A 184 4.99 -4.06 0.70
CA ILE A 184 3.55 -4.30 0.77
C ILE A 184 3.08 -4.55 -0.67
N TRP A 185 2.69 -5.77 -0.96
CA TRP A 185 2.13 -6.14 -2.24
C TRP A 185 0.63 -5.84 -2.25
N ALA A 186 0.25 -4.72 -2.85
CA ALA A 186 -1.14 -4.31 -2.93
C ALA A 186 -1.99 -5.35 -3.65
N HIS A 187 -3.12 -5.71 -3.04
CA HIS A 187 -4.12 -6.65 -3.58
C HIS A 187 -3.59 -8.06 -3.90
N THR A 188 -2.39 -8.43 -3.41
CA THR A 188 -1.69 -9.67 -3.77
C THR A 188 -1.59 -9.91 -5.29
N GLY A 189 -1.36 -8.84 -6.02
CA GLY A 189 -1.29 -8.84 -7.47
C GLY A 189 -2.63 -8.63 -8.18
N ILE A 190 -2.53 -8.27 -9.44
CA ILE A 190 -3.68 -8.07 -10.31
C ILE A 190 -3.94 -9.40 -11.04
N GLY A 191 -5.18 -9.89 -11.00
CA GLY A 191 -5.60 -10.94 -11.92
C GLY A 191 -5.40 -12.39 -11.48
N GLY A 192 -5.45 -12.67 -10.18
CA GLY A 192 -5.61 -14.06 -9.73
C GLY A 192 -4.30 -14.86 -9.70
N VAL A 193 -3.30 -14.35 -8.99
CA VAL A 193 -2.05 -15.09 -8.75
C VAL A 193 -2.35 -16.37 -7.94
N PRO A 194 -1.86 -17.57 -8.37
CA PRO A 194 -2.06 -18.79 -7.63
C PRO A 194 -1.49 -18.71 -6.20
N VAL A 195 -2.19 -19.27 -5.21
CA VAL A 195 -1.78 -19.28 -3.80
C VAL A 195 -0.36 -19.80 -3.62
N ALA A 196 -0.01 -20.89 -4.31
CA ALA A 196 1.35 -21.47 -4.25
C ALA A 196 2.44 -20.47 -4.71
N ARG A 197 2.12 -19.56 -5.64
CA ARG A 197 3.04 -18.52 -6.08
C ARG A 197 3.17 -17.41 -5.03
N VAL A 198 2.08 -17.03 -4.40
CA VAL A 198 2.09 -16.07 -3.27
C VAL A 198 2.94 -16.62 -2.14
N ASP A 199 2.73 -17.88 -1.74
CA ASP A 199 3.51 -18.55 -0.69
C ASP A 199 5.01 -18.59 -1.04
N ALA A 200 5.35 -18.88 -2.30
CA ALA A 200 6.75 -18.89 -2.75
C ALA A 200 7.40 -17.50 -2.66
N LEU A 201 6.67 -16.43 -3.00
CA LEU A 201 7.18 -15.05 -2.88
C LEU A 201 7.36 -14.64 -1.41
N LEU A 202 6.40 -14.94 -0.54
CA LEU A 202 6.50 -14.66 0.89
C LEU A 202 7.65 -15.42 1.55
N ALA A 203 7.90 -16.67 1.14
CA ALA A 203 9.03 -17.45 1.63
C ALA A 203 10.37 -16.92 1.11
N ARG A 204 10.40 -16.39 -0.12
CA ARG A 204 11.62 -15.86 -0.74
C ARG A 204 12.02 -14.49 -0.23
N TYR A 205 11.04 -13.63 0.07
CA TYR A 205 11.23 -12.25 0.50
C TYR A 205 10.59 -12.03 1.87
N PRO A 206 11.32 -12.26 2.96
CA PRO A 206 10.75 -12.28 4.32
C PRO A 206 10.55 -10.88 4.93
N GLY A 207 10.85 -9.80 4.20
CA GLY A 207 10.81 -8.42 4.66
C GLY A 207 9.44 -7.75 4.63
#